data_38c7be160e11c6f8789c64c9ded35e15
#
_entry.id   38c7be160e11c6f8789c64c9ded35e15
#
_cell.length_a   1.000
_cell.length_b   1.000
_cell.length_c   1.000
_cell.angle_alpha   90.00
_cell.angle_beta   90.00
_cell.angle_gamma   90.00
#
_symmetry.space_group_name_H-M   'P 1'
#
loop_
_entity.id
_entity.type
_entity.pdbx_description
1 polymer ?
#
loop_
_entity_poly.entity_id
_entity_poly.type
_entity_poly.pdbx_seq_one_letter_code
_entity_poly.pdbx_strand_id
1 'polypeptide(L)'
;MIEYTPLSAEGKARILNGFMKPRLSRTQSVEQPKIVLVGAQPGAGKSKAASLAKSELRQEGGYIHVDADIMRALIPAPEGVVYSSEQTQKDAGALAISVRNSAKENRRNIVEEGTFRNAASISQFIRDRKSEGYGVEMLAVATASEESVAGIFKRYEEQHAKGVSQPRFVEESYHNEAMAGFKDTLSQCESSFDRVRVTNRAGDILYDSLNRRQNQYETAKDALSAYQEITPKRLKQVVKAWDEIQLQAESRSIDPIPKSRHGQTA
;
A
#
# COMPACT_ATOMS: atom_id res chain seq x y z
N MET A 1 17.98 -0.97 23.28
CA MET A 1 16.80 -1.29 22.42
C MET A 1 16.22 -2.62 22.93
N ILE A 2 14.90 -2.69 23.11
CA ILE A 2 14.25 -3.96 23.48
C ILE A 2 14.24 -4.85 22.24
N GLU A 3 14.74 -6.07 22.39
CA GLU A 3 14.80 -7.04 21.29
C GLU A 3 13.39 -7.57 21.00
N TYR A 4 13.02 -7.61 19.72
CA TYR A 4 11.77 -8.18 19.28
C TYR A 4 11.86 -9.71 19.24
N THR A 5 10.98 -10.37 19.95
CA THR A 5 10.84 -11.83 19.85
C THR A 5 9.78 -12.16 18.79
N PRO A 6 10.11 -12.91 17.73
CA PRO A 6 9.15 -13.31 16.71
C PRO A 6 7.94 -14.04 17.31
N LEU A 7 6.78 -13.82 16.71
CA LEU A 7 5.55 -14.47 17.13
C LEU A 7 5.62 -15.99 16.96
N SER A 8 5.22 -16.72 17.98
CA SER A 8 5.00 -18.16 17.89
C SER A 8 3.85 -18.48 16.90
N ALA A 9 3.77 -19.73 16.45
CA ALA A 9 2.66 -20.20 15.61
C ALA A 9 1.30 -20.00 16.30
N GLU A 10 1.22 -20.25 17.61
CA GLU A 10 0.02 -20.03 18.42
C GLU A 10 -0.33 -18.54 18.54
N GLY A 11 0.66 -17.66 18.72
CA GLY A 11 0.48 -16.21 18.74
C GLY A 11 -0.09 -15.69 17.43
N LYS A 12 0.45 -16.15 16.29
CA LYS A 12 -0.07 -15.82 14.95
C LYS A 12 -1.50 -16.31 14.76
N ALA A 13 -1.81 -17.54 15.17
CA ALA A 13 -3.15 -18.10 15.07
C ALA A 13 -4.17 -17.31 15.91
N ARG A 14 -3.80 -16.88 17.11
CA ARG A 14 -4.65 -16.06 17.98
C ARG A 14 -4.97 -14.71 17.33
N ILE A 15 -3.97 -14.03 16.78
CA ILE A 15 -4.14 -12.74 16.08
C ILE A 15 -5.04 -12.95 14.86
N LEU A 16 -4.74 -13.96 14.03
CA LEU A 16 -5.52 -14.26 12.84
C LEU A 16 -7.00 -14.52 13.17
N ASN A 17 -7.28 -15.37 14.15
CA ASN A 17 -8.65 -15.70 14.55
C ASN A 17 -9.40 -14.47 15.09
N GLY A 18 -8.75 -13.67 15.93
CA GLY A 18 -9.32 -12.42 16.46
C GLY A 18 -9.62 -11.41 15.35
N PHE A 19 -8.76 -11.34 14.34
CA PHE A 19 -8.94 -10.45 13.20
C PHE A 19 -10.02 -10.95 12.23
N MET A 20 -10.03 -12.23 11.90
CA MET A 20 -10.91 -12.80 10.86
C MET A 20 -12.34 -13.04 11.32
N LYS A 21 -12.55 -13.52 12.55
CA LYS A 21 -13.89 -13.88 13.05
C LYS A 21 -14.94 -12.77 12.86
N PRO A 22 -14.72 -11.52 13.31
CA PRO A 22 -15.72 -10.44 13.12
C PRO A 22 -15.85 -9.98 11.66
N ARG A 23 -14.86 -10.23 10.81
CA ARG A 23 -14.89 -9.86 9.40
C ARG A 23 -15.64 -10.87 8.57
N LEU A 24 -15.44 -12.14 8.83
CA LEU A 24 -16.18 -13.23 8.18
C LEU A 24 -17.68 -13.15 8.49
N SER A 25 -18.07 -12.75 9.70
CA SER A 25 -19.49 -12.59 10.05
C SER A 25 -20.17 -11.40 9.36
N ARG A 26 -19.39 -10.43 8.84
CA ARG A 26 -19.90 -9.22 8.16
C ARG A 26 -19.73 -9.27 6.64
N THR A 27 -19.20 -10.33 6.10
CA THR A 27 -19.00 -10.53 4.65
C THR A 27 -19.63 -11.82 4.20
N GLN A 28 -19.95 -11.92 2.92
CA GLN A 28 -20.59 -13.09 2.32
C GLN A 28 -19.57 -13.89 1.51
N SER A 29 -19.78 -15.20 1.40
CA SER A 29 -19.10 -16.03 0.39
C SER A 29 -19.62 -15.64 -0.99
N VAL A 30 -18.71 -15.49 -1.94
CA VAL A 30 -19.00 -15.04 -3.31
C VAL A 30 -18.62 -16.16 -4.27
N GLU A 31 -19.47 -16.48 -5.23
CA GLU A 31 -19.20 -17.53 -6.22
C GLU A 31 -18.02 -17.17 -7.12
N GLN A 32 -17.93 -15.91 -7.52
CA GLN A 32 -16.81 -15.37 -8.33
C GLN A 32 -16.13 -14.23 -7.55
N PRO A 33 -15.35 -14.55 -6.51
CA PRO A 33 -14.74 -13.54 -5.68
C PRO A 33 -13.62 -12.81 -6.43
N LYS A 34 -13.35 -11.58 -6.02
CA LYS A 34 -12.33 -10.72 -6.61
C LYS A 34 -11.23 -10.38 -5.61
N ILE A 35 -10.02 -10.24 -6.13
CA ILE A 35 -8.91 -9.60 -5.43
C ILE A 35 -8.58 -8.30 -6.15
N VAL A 36 -8.74 -7.18 -5.46
CA VAL A 36 -8.32 -5.88 -5.96
C VAL A 36 -7.00 -5.51 -5.28
N LEU A 37 -5.92 -5.51 -6.05
CA LEU A 37 -4.60 -5.06 -5.62
C LEU A 37 -4.53 -3.54 -5.75
N VAL A 38 -4.30 -2.83 -4.64
CA VAL A 38 -4.13 -1.37 -4.65
C VAL A 38 -2.64 -1.06 -4.56
N GLY A 39 -2.05 -0.72 -5.70
CA GLY A 39 -0.60 -0.63 -5.90
C GLY A 39 -0.09 0.79 -6.09
N ALA A 40 1.03 1.10 -5.43
CA ALA A 40 1.89 2.27 -5.68
C ALA A 40 3.13 2.24 -4.78
N GLN A 41 4.09 3.13 -5.07
CA GLN A 41 5.23 3.38 -4.20
C GLN A 41 4.80 3.90 -2.81
N PRO A 42 5.67 3.81 -1.79
CA PRO A 42 5.42 4.41 -0.48
C PRO A 42 5.14 5.92 -0.60
N GLY A 43 4.26 6.46 0.24
CA GLY A 43 3.92 7.89 0.23
C GLY A 43 2.95 8.32 -0.90
N ALA A 44 2.62 7.45 -1.84
CA ALA A 44 1.75 7.77 -2.98
C ALA A 44 0.29 8.12 -2.64
N GLY A 45 -0.18 7.84 -1.43
CA GLY A 45 -1.54 8.18 -1.02
C GLY A 45 -2.60 7.20 -1.49
N LYS A 46 -2.36 5.89 -1.35
CA LYS A 46 -3.26 4.80 -1.75
C LYS A 46 -4.67 4.82 -1.12
N SER A 47 -4.85 5.55 -0.02
CA SER A 47 -6.08 5.48 0.80
C SER A 47 -7.37 5.76 0.03
N LYS A 48 -7.37 6.72 -0.91
CA LYS A 48 -8.57 7.02 -1.72
C LYS A 48 -8.87 5.91 -2.73
N ALA A 49 -7.86 5.40 -3.40
CA ALA A 49 -8.01 4.25 -4.31
C ALA A 49 -8.50 3.00 -3.55
N ALA A 50 -7.92 2.74 -2.38
CA ALA A 50 -8.39 1.66 -1.52
C ALA A 50 -9.86 1.87 -1.08
N SER A 51 -10.26 3.10 -0.78
CA SER A 51 -11.65 3.42 -0.45
C SER A 51 -12.60 3.19 -1.62
N LEU A 52 -12.17 3.49 -2.86
CA LEU A 52 -12.93 3.19 -4.06
C LEU A 52 -13.16 1.67 -4.20
N ALA A 53 -12.11 0.87 -4.19
CA ALA A 53 -12.19 -0.60 -4.25
C ALA A 53 -13.07 -1.18 -3.13
N LYS A 54 -12.93 -0.67 -1.91
CA LYS A 54 -13.73 -1.07 -0.76
C LYS A 54 -15.22 -0.72 -0.90
N SER A 55 -15.52 0.43 -1.51
CA SER A 55 -16.89 0.86 -1.76
C SER A 55 -17.59 -0.03 -2.80
N GLU A 56 -16.90 -0.37 -3.88
CA GLU A 56 -17.40 -1.27 -4.91
C GLU A 56 -17.69 -2.67 -4.33
N LEU A 57 -16.71 -3.27 -3.67
CA LEU A 57 -16.85 -4.62 -3.13
C LEU A 57 -17.84 -4.73 -1.95
N ARG A 58 -18.16 -3.63 -1.26
CA ARG A 58 -19.22 -3.64 -0.24
C ARG A 58 -20.57 -4.07 -0.82
N GLN A 59 -20.85 -3.68 -2.06
CA GLN A 59 -22.09 -4.02 -2.75
C GLN A 59 -22.07 -5.44 -3.33
N GLU A 60 -20.88 -6.04 -3.40
CA GLU A 60 -20.65 -7.38 -3.94
C GLU A 60 -20.36 -8.43 -2.83
N GLY A 61 -21.01 -8.31 -1.67
CA GLY A 61 -20.85 -9.25 -0.55
C GLY A 61 -19.80 -8.85 0.49
N GLY A 62 -19.24 -7.66 0.38
CA GLY A 62 -18.19 -7.16 1.29
C GLY A 62 -16.79 -7.60 0.87
N TYR A 63 -15.81 -7.30 1.71
CA TYR A 63 -14.39 -7.59 1.45
C TYR A 63 -13.60 -7.85 2.74
N ILE A 64 -12.49 -8.57 2.61
CA ILE A 64 -11.44 -8.65 3.63
C ILE A 64 -10.29 -7.72 3.19
N HIS A 65 -9.88 -6.83 4.08
CA HIS A 65 -8.76 -5.92 3.83
C HIS A 65 -7.45 -6.58 4.29
N VAL A 66 -6.53 -6.77 3.36
CA VAL A 66 -5.19 -7.33 3.57
C VAL A 66 -4.18 -6.20 3.50
N ASP A 67 -3.57 -5.88 4.64
CA ASP A 67 -2.55 -4.83 4.76
C ASP A 67 -1.58 -5.21 5.89
N ALA A 68 -0.29 -5.29 5.57
CA ALA A 68 0.74 -5.65 6.55
C ALA A 68 0.87 -4.60 7.68
N ASP A 69 0.54 -3.33 7.41
CA ASP A 69 0.58 -2.28 8.45
C ASP A 69 -0.55 -2.46 9.47
N ILE A 70 -1.72 -2.93 9.03
CA ILE A 70 -2.82 -3.31 9.95
C ILE A 70 -2.38 -4.51 10.79
N MET A 71 -1.74 -5.49 10.19
CA MET A 71 -1.26 -6.67 10.92
C MET A 71 -0.18 -6.30 11.92
N ARG A 72 0.71 -5.39 11.58
CA ARG A 72 1.75 -4.88 12.48
C ARG A 72 1.17 -4.27 13.74
N ALA A 73 0.11 -3.50 13.61
CA ALA A 73 -0.58 -2.86 14.74
C ALA A 73 -1.22 -3.87 15.71
N LEU A 74 -1.39 -5.12 15.30
CA LEU A 74 -1.95 -6.19 16.13
C LEU A 74 -0.87 -7.03 16.82
N ILE A 75 0.40 -6.82 16.53
CA ILE A 75 1.52 -7.52 17.18
C ILE A 75 1.64 -7.01 18.61
N PRO A 76 1.52 -7.89 19.62
CA PRO A 76 1.61 -7.47 21.01
C PRO A 76 3.00 -6.90 21.34
N ALA A 77 3.02 -5.83 22.13
CA ALA A 77 4.23 -5.27 22.70
C ALA A 77 4.04 -5.07 24.23
N PRO A 78 5.08 -5.18 25.03
CA PRO A 78 5.03 -4.80 26.45
C PRO A 78 4.61 -3.33 26.61
N GLU A 79 4.11 -2.97 27.77
CA GLU A 79 3.72 -1.59 28.07
C GLU A 79 4.89 -0.61 27.87
N GLY A 80 4.64 0.48 27.15
CA GLY A 80 5.65 1.48 26.80
C GLY A 80 6.64 1.06 25.72
N VAL A 81 6.51 -0.14 25.13
CA VAL A 81 7.38 -0.65 24.06
C VAL A 81 6.70 -0.50 22.72
N VAL A 82 7.40 0.08 21.77
CA VAL A 82 7.00 0.10 20.35
C VAL A 82 8.12 -0.52 19.53
N TYR A 83 7.78 -1.58 18.81
CA TYR A 83 8.72 -2.22 17.89
C TYR A 83 8.82 -1.45 16.57
N SER A 84 10.02 -1.39 15.98
CA SER A 84 10.21 -0.78 14.69
C SER A 84 9.48 -1.56 13.57
N SER A 85 9.23 -0.88 12.46
CA SER A 85 8.66 -1.53 11.26
C SER A 85 9.57 -2.64 10.73
N GLU A 86 10.88 -2.49 10.86
CA GLU A 86 11.87 -3.47 10.42
C GLU A 86 11.82 -4.72 11.29
N GLN A 87 11.82 -4.58 12.61
CA GLN A 87 11.74 -5.68 13.56
C GLN A 87 10.51 -6.57 13.31
N THR A 88 9.36 -5.97 13.04
CA THR A 88 8.08 -6.67 12.90
C THR A 88 7.71 -7.04 11.46
N GLN A 89 8.51 -6.66 10.47
CA GLN A 89 8.19 -6.82 9.04
C GLN A 89 7.87 -8.26 8.66
N LYS A 90 8.65 -9.22 9.16
CA LYS A 90 8.49 -10.64 8.84
C LYS A 90 7.16 -11.20 9.37
N ASP A 91 6.81 -10.88 10.61
CA ASP A 91 5.59 -11.37 11.24
C ASP A 91 4.34 -10.65 10.69
N ALA A 92 4.41 -9.34 10.47
CA ALA A 92 3.33 -8.60 9.83
C ALA A 92 3.03 -9.11 8.41
N GLY A 93 4.07 -9.38 7.63
CA GLY A 93 3.94 -9.98 6.29
C GLY A 93 3.33 -11.40 6.34
N ALA A 94 3.79 -12.24 7.26
CA ALA A 94 3.25 -13.59 7.44
C ALA A 94 1.77 -13.57 7.86
N LEU A 95 1.39 -12.66 8.76
CA LEU A 95 -0.01 -12.47 9.16
C LEU A 95 -0.88 -11.98 7.99
N ALA A 96 -0.40 -11.04 7.18
CA ALA A 96 -1.12 -10.58 5.99
C ALA A 96 -1.37 -11.72 4.99
N ILE A 97 -0.37 -12.58 4.76
CA ILE A 97 -0.53 -13.80 3.95
C ILE A 97 -1.58 -14.73 4.56
N SER A 98 -1.56 -14.94 5.87
CA SER A 98 -2.53 -15.80 6.57
C SER A 98 -3.95 -15.24 6.47
N VAL A 99 -4.13 -13.90 6.58
CA VAL A 99 -5.43 -13.23 6.38
C VAL A 99 -5.94 -13.46 4.95
N ARG A 100 -5.08 -13.29 3.94
CA ARG A 100 -5.44 -13.56 2.54
C ARG A 100 -5.84 -15.02 2.34
N ASN A 101 -5.09 -15.97 2.88
CA ASN A 101 -5.41 -17.40 2.75
C ASN A 101 -6.74 -17.73 3.42
N SER A 102 -6.98 -17.24 4.64
CA SER A 102 -8.27 -17.43 5.31
C SER A 102 -9.44 -16.79 4.56
N ALA A 103 -9.24 -15.60 3.96
CA ALA A 103 -10.25 -14.97 3.11
C ALA A 103 -10.56 -15.84 1.88
N LYS A 104 -9.54 -16.44 1.27
CA LYS A 104 -9.69 -17.34 0.11
C LYS A 104 -10.44 -18.62 0.46
N GLU A 105 -10.07 -19.29 1.54
CA GLU A 105 -10.75 -20.50 2.04
C GLU A 105 -12.26 -20.26 2.25
N ASN A 106 -12.61 -19.04 2.64
CA ASN A 106 -13.99 -18.62 2.86
C ASN A 106 -14.62 -17.93 1.63
N ARG A 107 -13.95 -17.91 0.48
CA ARG A 107 -14.38 -17.28 -0.78
C ARG A 107 -14.87 -15.84 -0.61
N ARG A 108 -14.09 -15.02 0.06
CA ARG A 108 -14.36 -13.60 0.27
C ARG A 108 -13.65 -12.74 -0.77
N ASN A 109 -14.25 -11.62 -1.16
CA ASN A 109 -13.53 -10.59 -1.89
C ASN A 109 -12.41 -10.03 -1.03
N ILE A 110 -11.32 -9.59 -1.66
CA ILE A 110 -10.12 -9.11 -1.00
C ILE A 110 -9.74 -7.74 -1.57
N VAL A 111 -9.40 -6.79 -0.71
CA VAL A 111 -8.64 -5.59 -1.06
C VAL A 111 -7.26 -5.73 -0.43
N GLU A 112 -6.22 -5.77 -1.24
CA GLU A 112 -4.84 -5.92 -0.77
C GLU A 112 -4.00 -4.71 -1.16
N GLU A 113 -3.37 -4.06 -0.18
CA GLU A 113 -2.50 -2.91 -0.39
C GLU A 113 -1.02 -3.32 -0.39
N GLY A 114 -0.26 -2.81 -1.37
CA GLY A 114 1.16 -3.12 -1.47
C GLY A 114 1.91 -2.23 -2.45
N THR A 115 3.22 -2.50 -2.59
CA THR A 115 4.05 -1.86 -3.61
C THR A 115 4.07 -2.64 -4.92
N PHE A 116 3.82 -3.94 -4.87
CA PHE A 116 3.74 -4.88 -6.00
C PHE A 116 4.89 -4.69 -7.02
N ARG A 117 6.10 -4.47 -6.51
CA ARG A 117 7.28 -4.07 -7.29
C ARG A 117 8.00 -5.23 -8.00
N ASN A 118 7.58 -6.46 -7.81
CA ASN A 118 8.19 -7.62 -8.45
C ASN A 118 7.22 -8.25 -9.46
N ALA A 119 7.44 -7.99 -10.73
CA ALA A 119 6.58 -8.43 -11.82
C ALA A 119 6.45 -9.96 -11.90
N ALA A 120 7.53 -10.70 -11.69
CA ALA A 120 7.50 -12.17 -11.72
C ALA A 120 6.61 -12.73 -10.61
N SER A 121 6.74 -12.21 -9.39
CA SER A 121 5.89 -12.61 -8.25
C SER A 121 4.43 -12.27 -8.49
N ILE A 122 4.13 -11.12 -9.07
CA ILE A 122 2.75 -10.70 -9.38
C ILE A 122 2.17 -11.54 -10.52
N SER A 123 2.96 -11.82 -11.55
CA SER A 123 2.53 -12.72 -12.64
C SER A 123 2.17 -14.11 -12.10
N GLN A 124 2.98 -14.67 -11.21
CA GLN A 124 2.68 -15.96 -10.57
C GLN A 124 1.43 -15.84 -9.68
N PHE A 125 1.33 -14.78 -8.86
CA PHE A 125 0.16 -14.52 -8.02
C PHE A 125 -1.13 -14.48 -8.84
N ILE A 126 -1.15 -13.78 -9.99
CA ILE A 126 -2.33 -13.71 -10.86
C ILE A 126 -2.74 -15.10 -11.35
N ARG A 127 -1.77 -15.89 -11.85
CA ARG A 127 -2.03 -17.26 -12.32
C ARG A 127 -2.65 -18.12 -11.22
N ASP A 128 -2.05 -18.11 -10.03
CA ASP A 128 -2.50 -18.92 -8.90
C ASP A 128 -3.92 -18.51 -8.47
N ARG A 129 -4.20 -17.21 -8.39
CA ARG A 129 -5.52 -16.73 -7.97
C ARG A 129 -6.59 -17.05 -9.01
N LYS A 130 -6.29 -16.90 -10.30
CA LYS A 130 -7.21 -17.27 -11.38
C LYS A 130 -7.50 -18.77 -11.39
N SER A 131 -6.49 -19.62 -11.15
CA SER A 131 -6.70 -21.07 -11.04
C SER A 131 -7.56 -21.47 -9.84
N GLU A 132 -7.61 -20.63 -8.79
CA GLU A 132 -8.49 -20.79 -7.63
C GLU A 132 -9.88 -20.17 -7.83
N GLY A 133 -10.17 -19.65 -9.04
CA GLY A 133 -11.46 -19.07 -9.40
C GLY A 133 -11.69 -17.64 -8.88
N TYR A 134 -10.61 -16.87 -8.69
CA TYR A 134 -10.67 -15.45 -8.36
C TYR A 134 -10.50 -14.57 -9.61
N GLY A 135 -11.31 -13.51 -9.72
CA GLY A 135 -10.97 -12.38 -10.56
C GLY A 135 -9.84 -11.56 -9.90
N VAL A 136 -8.85 -11.08 -10.69
CA VAL A 136 -7.72 -10.31 -10.18
C VAL A 136 -7.65 -8.96 -10.88
N GLU A 137 -7.89 -7.89 -10.12
CA GLU A 137 -7.85 -6.52 -10.62
C GLU A 137 -6.68 -5.73 -10.01
N MET A 138 -6.13 -4.79 -10.77
CA MET A 138 -5.14 -3.82 -10.28
C MET A 138 -5.75 -2.42 -10.26
N LEU A 139 -5.61 -1.74 -9.13
CA LEU A 139 -5.90 -0.32 -8.97
C LEU A 139 -4.61 0.41 -8.61
N ALA A 140 -3.97 0.98 -9.61
CA ALA A 140 -2.70 1.68 -9.49
C ALA A 140 -2.92 3.16 -9.11
N VAL A 141 -2.07 3.70 -8.23
CA VAL A 141 -2.09 5.13 -7.90
C VAL A 141 -0.89 5.82 -8.53
N ALA A 142 -1.15 6.68 -9.49
CA ALA A 142 -0.15 7.52 -10.13
C ALA A 142 0.16 8.74 -9.24
N THR A 143 1.43 8.91 -8.91
CA THR A 143 1.92 10.00 -8.06
C THR A 143 3.37 10.29 -8.44
N ALA A 144 3.73 11.55 -8.59
CA ALA A 144 5.11 11.95 -8.85
C ALA A 144 6.02 11.60 -7.66
N SER A 145 7.32 11.41 -7.93
CA SER A 145 8.30 11.09 -6.90
C SER A 145 8.30 12.14 -5.80
N GLU A 146 8.31 13.42 -6.15
CA GLU A 146 8.33 14.55 -5.23
C GLU A 146 7.12 14.57 -4.29
N GLU A 147 5.93 14.26 -4.83
CA GLU A 147 4.70 14.18 -4.03
C GLU A 147 4.69 12.99 -3.06
N SER A 148 5.22 11.85 -3.51
CA SER A 148 5.25 10.66 -2.67
C SER A 148 6.35 10.73 -1.60
N VAL A 149 7.49 11.33 -1.90
CA VAL A 149 8.54 11.61 -0.90
C VAL A 149 8.01 12.58 0.15
N ALA A 150 7.40 13.71 -0.23
CA ALA A 150 6.74 14.60 0.73
C ALA A 150 5.68 13.87 1.56
N GLY A 151 4.94 12.92 0.95
CA GLY A 151 3.97 12.09 1.65
C GLY A 151 4.58 11.14 2.69
N ILE A 152 5.81 10.66 2.48
CA ILE A 152 6.56 9.86 3.47
C ILE A 152 6.90 10.71 4.68
N PHE A 153 7.50 11.88 4.46
CA PHE A 153 7.90 12.81 5.53
C PHE A 153 6.69 13.32 6.31
N LYS A 154 5.63 13.74 5.61
CA LYS A 154 4.39 14.17 6.26
C LYS A 154 3.83 13.11 7.22
N ARG A 155 3.76 11.85 6.77
CA ARG A 155 3.31 10.75 7.63
C ARG A 155 4.24 10.54 8.82
N TYR A 156 5.55 10.66 8.63
CA TYR A 156 6.54 10.55 9.69
C TYR A 156 6.29 11.61 10.77
N GLU A 157 6.10 12.88 10.39
CA GLU A 157 5.79 13.98 11.32
C GLU A 157 4.43 13.81 12.01
N GLU A 158 3.41 13.42 11.28
CA GLU A 158 2.09 13.13 11.86
C GLU A 158 2.12 12.00 12.90
N GLN A 159 2.97 10.99 12.71
CA GLN A 159 3.14 9.91 13.69
C GLN A 159 3.89 10.42 14.91
N HIS A 160 4.91 11.25 14.77
CA HIS A 160 5.59 11.92 15.87
C HIS A 160 4.63 12.78 16.68
N ALA A 161 3.83 13.61 16.03
CA ALA A 161 2.85 14.47 16.68
C ALA A 161 1.80 13.68 17.47
N LYS A 162 1.53 12.44 17.09
CA LYS A 162 0.65 11.50 17.81
C LYS A 162 1.35 10.71 18.91
N GLY A 163 2.62 11.02 19.20
CA GLY A 163 3.40 10.35 20.24
C GLY A 163 3.85 8.93 19.86
N VAL A 164 3.88 8.58 18.56
CA VAL A 164 4.43 7.31 18.12
C VAL A 164 5.94 7.34 18.36
N SER A 165 6.45 6.47 19.22
CA SER A 165 7.86 6.46 19.64
C SER A 165 8.84 6.06 18.52
N GLN A 166 8.38 5.30 17.53
CA GLN A 166 9.15 4.92 16.35
C GLN A 166 8.32 5.14 15.08
N PRO A 167 8.21 6.40 14.60
CA PRO A 167 7.50 6.72 13.38
C PRO A 167 8.10 5.99 12.19
N ARG A 168 7.24 5.52 11.29
CA ARG A 168 7.68 4.81 10.11
C ARG A 168 8.31 5.77 9.11
N PHE A 169 9.57 5.55 8.84
CA PHE A 169 10.30 6.17 7.74
C PHE A 169 10.51 5.17 6.60
N VAL A 170 10.69 5.67 5.40
CA VAL A 170 11.00 4.86 4.21
C VAL A 170 12.21 5.48 3.54
N GLU A 171 13.27 4.70 3.40
CA GLU A 171 14.48 5.13 2.71
C GLU A 171 14.21 5.43 1.24
N GLU A 172 14.92 6.44 0.71
CA GLU A 172 14.76 6.89 -0.67
C GLU A 172 15.06 5.78 -1.68
N SER A 173 16.09 4.98 -1.42
CA SER A 173 16.45 3.83 -2.26
C SER A 173 15.29 2.85 -2.41
N TYR A 174 14.66 2.49 -1.29
CA TYR A 174 13.49 1.61 -1.31
C TYR A 174 12.29 2.25 -2.02
N HIS A 175 12.07 3.56 -1.84
CA HIS A 175 11.02 4.29 -2.54
C HIS A 175 11.22 4.22 -4.06
N ASN A 176 12.45 4.51 -4.53
CA ASN A 176 12.79 4.52 -5.96
C ASN A 176 12.71 3.11 -6.57
N GLU A 177 13.20 2.08 -5.89
CA GLU A 177 13.03 0.70 -6.29
C GLU A 177 11.55 0.29 -6.39
N ALA A 178 10.73 0.69 -5.42
CA ALA A 178 9.31 0.37 -5.43
C ALA A 178 8.58 1.07 -6.58
N MET A 179 8.95 2.32 -6.90
CA MET A 179 8.37 3.08 -8.01
C MET A 179 8.74 2.45 -9.36
N ALA A 180 10.03 2.14 -9.59
CA ALA A 180 10.50 1.50 -10.81
C ALA A 180 9.90 0.10 -10.99
N GLY A 181 9.99 -0.75 -9.96
CA GLY A 181 9.48 -2.12 -10.02
C GLY A 181 7.97 -2.20 -10.18
N PHE A 182 7.20 -1.25 -9.62
CA PHE A 182 5.76 -1.18 -9.85
C PHE A 182 5.41 -0.82 -11.30
N LYS A 183 6.15 0.11 -11.91
CA LYS A 183 6.02 0.46 -13.33
C LYS A 183 6.31 -0.75 -14.23
N ASP A 184 7.35 -1.53 -13.91
CA ASP A 184 7.68 -2.76 -14.59
C ASP A 184 6.58 -3.82 -14.44
N THR A 185 6.00 -3.94 -13.25
CA THR A 185 4.86 -4.84 -13.02
C THR A 185 3.66 -4.48 -13.89
N LEU A 186 3.28 -3.21 -13.98
CA LEU A 186 2.21 -2.80 -14.89
C LEU A 186 2.56 -3.11 -16.33
N SER A 187 3.80 -2.81 -16.76
CA SER A 187 4.25 -3.09 -18.14
C SER A 187 4.16 -4.57 -18.51
N GLN A 188 4.50 -5.47 -17.59
CA GLN A 188 4.60 -6.90 -17.88
C GLN A 188 3.32 -7.68 -17.59
N CYS A 189 2.49 -7.20 -16.67
CA CYS A 189 1.36 -7.97 -16.17
C CYS A 189 -0.01 -7.39 -16.55
N GLU A 190 -0.10 -6.21 -17.19
CA GLU A 190 -1.38 -5.55 -17.48
C GLU A 190 -2.39 -6.47 -18.15
N SER A 191 -1.98 -7.18 -19.21
CA SER A 191 -2.87 -8.10 -19.94
C SER A 191 -3.29 -9.35 -19.15
N SER A 192 -2.62 -9.64 -18.05
CA SER A 192 -2.91 -10.79 -17.20
C SER A 192 -3.98 -10.49 -16.16
N PHE A 193 -4.21 -9.22 -15.82
CA PHE A 193 -5.31 -8.80 -14.93
C PHE A 193 -6.65 -8.82 -15.66
N ASP A 194 -7.73 -9.01 -14.93
CA ASP A 194 -9.09 -8.90 -15.47
C ASP A 194 -9.50 -7.43 -15.68
N ARG A 195 -8.95 -6.54 -14.85
CA ARG A 195 -9.10 -5.09 -15.00
C ARG A 195 -7.88 -4.38 -14.41
N VAL A 196 -7.38 -3.37 -15.11
CA VAL A 196 -6.38 -2.43 -14.60
C VAL A 196 -6.95 -1.02 -14.65
N ARG A 197 -6.88 -0.32 -13.53
CA ARG A 197 -7.22 1.10 -13.43
C ARG A 197 -6.02 1.87 -12.90
N VAL A 198 -5.81 3.07 -13.40
CA VAL A 198 -4.85 4.03 -12.87
C VAL A 198 -5.62 5.23 -12.36
N THR A 199 -5.38 5.62 -11.12
CA THR A 199 -5.97 6.82 -10.51
C THR A 199 -4.89 7.79 -10.07
N ASN A 200 -5.25 9.06 -9.91
CA ASN A 200 -4.42 10.01 -9.19
C ASN A 200 -4.67 9.92 -7.67
N ARG A 201 -3.97 10.74 -6.87
CA ARG A 201 -4.15 10.82 -5.40
C ARG A 201 -5.55 11.29 -4.98
N ALA A 202 -6.26 12.02 -5.84
CA ALA A 202 -7.62 12.49 -5.58
C ALA A 202 -8.66 11.39 -5.81
N GLY A 203 -8.31 10.31 -6.52
CA GLY A 203 -9.19 9.20 -6.87
C GLY A 203 -9.78 9.32 -8.27
N ASP A 204 -9.38 10.34 -9.05
CA ASP A 204 -9.84 10.48 -10.45
C ASP A 204 -9.22 9.38 -11.29
N ILE A 205 -10.03 8.73 -12.14
CA ILE A 205 -9.60 7.66 -13.04
C ILE A 205 -8.86 8.31 -14.23
N LEU A 206 -7.61 7.91 -14.44
CA LEU A 206 -6.76 8.32 -15.56
C LEU A 206 -6.76 7.29 -16.69
N TYR A 207 -6.97 6.02 -16.33
CA TYR A 207 -6.98 4.89 -17.25
C TYR A 207 -7.87 3.76 -16.69
N ASP A 208 -8.60 3.10 -17.57
CA ASP A 208 -9.38 1.89 -17.25
C ASP A 208 -9.33 0.92 -18.43
N SER A 209 -8.75 -0.26 -18.24
CA SER A 209 -8.57 -1.26 -19.31
C SER A 209 -9.88 -1.77 -19.90
N LEU A 210 -11.00 -1.67 -19.16
CA LEU A 210 -12.33 -2.03 -19.66
C LEU A 210 -13.03 -0.88 -20.42
N ASN A 211 -12.54 0.35 -20.29
CA ASN A 211 -13.14 1.53 -20.90
C ASN A 211 -12.18 2.21 -21.89
N ARG A 212 -11.56 1.42 -22.76
CA ARG A 212 -10.49 1.85 -23.68
C ARG A 212 -10.84 3.06 -24.54
N ARG A 213 -12.11 3.23 -24.91
CA ARG A 213 -12.55 4.36 -25.77
C ARG A 213 -12.46 5.73 -25.09
N GLN A 214 -12.41 5.78 -23.76
CA GLN A 214 -12.34 7.02 -22.97
C GLN A 214 -10.92 7.28 -22.45
N ASN A 215 -9.99 6.35 -22.63
CA ASN A 215 -8.62 6.51 -22.18
C ASN A 215 -7.86 7.50 -23.06
N GLN A 216 -7.08 8.39 -22.43
CA GLN A 216 -6.10 9.23 -23.13
C GLN A 216 -4.80 8.49 -23.42
N TYR A 217 -4.58 7.35 -22.80
CA TYR A 217 -3.35 6.55 -22.85
C TYR A 217 -3.65 5.16 -23.38
N GLU A 218 -2.68 4.57 -24.07
CA GLU A 218 -2.82 3.23 -24.63
C GLU A 218 -2.70 2.14 -23.57
N THR A 219 -1.81 2.34 -22.57
CA THR A 219 -1.55 1.38 -21.50
C THR A 219 -1.61 2.03 -20.12
N ALA A 220 -1.81 1.20 -19.10
CA ALA A 220 -1.74 1.63 -17.71
C ALA A 220 -0.36 2.20 -17.35
N LYS A 221 0.72 1.65 -17.91
CA LYS A 221 2.08 2.15 -17.75
C LYS A 221 2.23 3.57 -18.28
N ASP A 222 1.64 3.86 -19.46
CA ASP A 222 1.72 5.19 -20.07
C ASP A 222 0.97 6.21 -19.23
N ALA A 223 -0.23 5.87 -18.75
CA ALA A 223 -1.01 6.70 -17.84
C ALA A 223 -0.26 6.98 -16.52
N LEU A 224 0.36 5.94 -15.94
CA LEU A 224 1.18 6.07 -14.74
C LEU A 224 2.37 7.01 -14.99
N SER A 225 3.11 6.77 -16.07
CA SER A 225 4.32 7.52 -16.41
C SER A 225 4.03 8.99 -16.68
N ALA A 226 3.02 9.27 -17.49
CA ALA A 226 2.63 10.65 -17.81
C ALA A 226 2.19 11.44 -16.56
N TYR A 227 1.49 10.79 -15.62
CA TYR A 227 1.09 11.49 -14.39
C TYR A 227 2.25 11.60 -13.38
N GLN A 228 3.25 10.75 -13.45
CA GLN A 228 4.48 10.86 -12.65
C GLN A 228 5.35 12.06 -13.02
N GLU A 229 5.20 12.58 -14.23
CA GLU A 229 5.78 13.89 -14.59
C GLU A 229 5.07 15.00 -13.84
N ILE A 230 5.84 15.72 -13.00
CA ILE A 230 5.25 16.73 -12.14
C ILE A 230 5.02 18.03 -12.91
N THR A 231 3.80 18.54 -12.85
CA THR A 231 3.47 19.85 -13.45
C THR A 231 3.89 21.01 -12.52
N PRO A 232 4.15 22.23 -13.06
CA PRO A 232 4.49 23.39 -12.23
C PRO A 232 3.46 23.69 -11.12
N LYS A 233 2.17 23.43 -11.38
CA LYS A 233 1.10 23.59 -10.39
C LYS A 233 1.24 22.59 -9.24
N ARG A 234 1.51 21.32 -9.55
CA ARG A 234 1.71 20.26 -8.55
C ARG A 234 3.01 20.46 -7.78
N LEU A 235 4.08 20.92 -8.46
CA LEU A 235 5.33 21.25 -7.79
C LEU A 235 5.17 22.33 -6.74
N LYS A 236 4.40 23.40 -7.02
CA LYS A 236 4.06 24.44 -6.03
C LYS A 236 3.33 23.85 -4.81
N GLN A 237 2.48 22.85 -5.00
CA GLN A 237 1.80 22.16 -3.89
C GLN A 237 2.78 21.32 -3.05
N VAL A 238 3.75 20.71 -3.69
CA VAL A 238 4.83 19.97 -3.01
C VAL A 238 5.70 20.91 -2.16
N VAL A 239 6.09 22.06 -2.70
CA VAL A 239 6.83 23.08 -1.95
C VAL A 239 6.07 23.49 -0.70
N LYS A 240 4.78 23.82 -0.85
CA LYS A 240 3.92 24.17 0.30
C LYS A 240 3.84 23.03 1.33
N ALA A 241 3.74 21.78 0.86
CA ALA A 241 3.72 20.63 1.76
C ALA A 241 5.04 20.48 2.53
N TRP A 242 6.18 20.80 1.91
CA TRP A 242 7.48 20.82 2.59
C TRP A 242 7.57 21.91 3.64
N ASP A 243 7.06 23.13 3.39
CA ASP A 243 6.98 24.20 4.38
C ASP A 243 6.19 23.75 5.62
N GLU A 244 5.05 23.08 5.42
CA GLU A 244 4.23 22.52 6.50
C GLU A 244 4.98 21.43 7.28
N ILE A 245 5.69 20.53 6.60
CA ILE A 245 6.49 19.46 7.20
C ILE A 245 7.63 20.06 8.03
N GLN A 246 8.31 21.06 7.49
CA GLN A 246 9.40 21.74 8.20
C GLN A 246 8.91 22.42 9.48
N LEU A 247 7.80 23.14 9.42
CA LEU A 247 7.19 23.78 10.60
C LEU A 247 6.83 22.75 11.68
N GLN A 248 6.30 21.59 11.28
CA GLN A 248 6.02 20.50 12.22
C GLN A 248 7.30 19.93 12.85
N ALA A 249 8.34 19.74 12.04
CA ALA A 249 9.63 19.24 12.52
C ALA A 249 10.32 20.24 13.47
N GLU A 250 10.28 21.54 13.18
CA GLU A 250 10.84 22.60 14.03
C GLU A 250 10.09 22.72 15.36
N SER A 251 8.80 22.45 15.39
CA SER A 251 8.00 22.43 16.62
C SER A 251 8.36 21.27 17.58
N ARG A 252 9.07 20.26 17.07
CA ARG A 252 9.66 19.19 17.86
C ARG A 252 11.00 19.62 18.41
N SER A 253 11.13 19.84 19.69
CA SER A 253 12.39 20.30 20.32
C SER A 253 13.51 19.26 20.34
N ILE A 254 13.43 18.06 19.79
CA ILE A 254 14.30 16.94 20.18
C ILE A 254 14.89 16.07 19.06
N ASP A 255 14.26 15.89 17.91
CA ASP A 255 14.83 15.02 16.87
C ASP A 255 14.81 15.66 15.47
N PRO A 256 15.99 15.85 14.83
CA PRO A 256 16.03 16.35 13.46
C PRO A 256 15.44 15.34 12.47
N ILE A 257 14.84 15.85 11.39
CA ILE A 257 14.41 15.04 10.24
C ILE A 257 15.58 14.14 9.81
N PRO A 258 15.35 12.82 9.59
CA PRO A 258 16.40 11.95 9.06
C PRO A 258 16.95 12.54 7.75
N LYS A 259 18.21 12.95 7.75
CA LYS A 259 18.85 13.49 6.54
C LYS A 259 18.90 12.36 5.51
N SER A 260 18.30 12.56 4.34
CA SER A 260 18.64 11.75 3.18
C SER A 260 20.16 11.86 2.97
N ARG A 261 20.86 10.74 2.77
CA ARG A 261 22.33 10.70 2.61
C ARG A 261 22.80 11.29 1.27
N HIS A 262 22.14 12.33 0.77
CA HIS A 262 22.57 13.06 -0.43
C HIS A 262 23.01 14.45 -0.04
N GLY A 263 24.30 14.57 0.29
CA GLY A 263 24.92 15.84 0.62
C GLY A 263 26.37 15.74 1.05
N GLN A 264 27.09 14.72 0.59
CA GLN A 264 28.56 14.71 0.70
C GLN A 264 29.17 14.13 -0.57
N THR A 265 29.22 14.94 -1.62
CA THR A 265 30.30 14.95 -2.61
C THR A 265 30.41 16.37 -3.10
N ALA A 266 31.31 17.11 -2.50
CA ALA A 266 32.02 18.21 -3.14
C ALA A 266 33.39 17.72 -3.47
#